data_75d4a5a002c0cc38fa19cdc5a524906e
#
_entry.id   75d4a5a002c0cc38fa19cdc5a524906e
#
_cell.length_a   1.000
_cell.length_b   1.000
_cell.length_c   1.000
_cell.angle_alpha   90.00
_cell.angle_beta   90.00
_cell.angle_gamma   90.00
#
_symmetry.space_group_name_H-M   'P 1'
#
loop_
_entity.id
_entity.type
_entity.pdbx_description
1 polymer ?
#
loop_
_entity_poly.entity_id
_entity_poly.type
_entity_poly.pdbx_seq_one_letter_code
_entity_poly.pdbx_strand_id
1 'polypeptide(L)'
;MIAIGTTLEEKVFFLDRALLKAYADASGDQNPIHQNEEFALSVGLPNVIAHGMLTMALVGKYVSDWAGGAAGVKEFSARFVKPVIVPADQRVDVTVSGVVSAVVDDRITIQLSATSAGVVVLEKSEAVVIK
;
A
#
# COMPACT_ATOMS: atom_id res chain seq x y z
N MET A 1 -3.24 -8.85 25.52
CA MET A 1 -1.83 -9.03 25.12
C MET A 1 -1.76 -9.49 23.66
N ILE A 2 -0.87 -8.91 22.88
CA ILE A 2 -0.70 -9.27 21.48
C ILE A 2 0.36 -10.38 21.38
N ALA A 3 0.03 -11.44 20.66
CA ALA A 3 0.91 -12.60 20.54
C ALA A 3 1.39 -12.79 19.09
N ILE A 4 2.53 -13.44 18.93
CA ILE A 4 3.03 -13.90 17.64
C ILE A 4 1.96 -14.78 16.99
N GLY A 5 1.72 -14.56 15.70
CA GLY A 5 0.66 -15.25 14.96
C GLY A 5 -0.68 -14.54 14.96
N THR A 6 -0.84 -13.48 15.77
CA THR A 6 -2.06 -12.65 15.71
C THR A 6 -2.22 -12.07 14.32
N THR A 7 -3.39 -12.26 13.71
CA THR A 7 -3.72 -11.66 12.42
C THR A 7 -4.44 -10.34 12.63
N LEU A 8 -4.05 -9.34 11.85
CA LEU A 8 -4.75 -8.07 11.80
C LEU A 8 -5.98 -8.21 10.89
N GLU A 9 -7.02 -7.44 11.18
CA GLU A 9 -8.19 -7.40 10.31
C GLU A 9 -7.79 -6.91 8.92
N GLU A 10 -8.19 -7.63 7.89
CA GLU A 10 -7.93 -7.27 6.51
C GLU A 10 -8.72 -6.02 6.13
N LYS A 11 -8.10 -5.14 5.35
CA LYS A 11 -8.76 -3.92 4.87
C LYS A 11 -8.60 -3.77 3.37
N VAL A 12 -9.68 -3.36 2.72
CA VAL A 12 -9.70 -3.07 1.29
C VAL A 12 -9.72 -1.56 1.09
N PHE A 13 -8.76 -1.06 0.35
CA PHE A 13 -8.71 0.32 -0.13
C PHE A 13 -9.08 0.34 -1.60
N PHE A 14 -9.66 1.44 -2.06
CA PHE A 14 -10.04 1.59 -3.45
C PHE A 14 -9.28 2.75 -4.09
N LEU A 15 -8.86 2.54 -5.33
CA LEU A 15 -8.16 3.52 -6.16
C LEU A 15 -8.93 3.73 -7.46
N ASP A 16 -8.92 4.96 -7.96
CA ASP A 16 -9.42 5.32 -9.28
C ASP A 16 -8.57 6.43 -9.89
N ARG A 17 -8.85 6.80 -11.13
CA ARG A 17 -8.10 7.85 -11.82
C ARG A 17 -8.18 9.20 -11.11
N ALA A 18 -9.32 9.51 -10.50
CA ALA A 18 -9.49 10.76 -9.75
C ALA A 18 -8.57 10.81 -8.54
N LEU A 19 -8.40 9.70 -7.83
CA LEU A 19 -7.48 9.63 -6.69
C LEU A 19 -6.02 9.75 -7.16
N LEU A 20 -5.65 9.13 -8.27
CA LEU A 20 -4.28 9.25 -8.82
C LEU A 20 -3.98 10.70 -9.18
N LYS A 21 -4.93 11.43 -9.77
CA LYS A 21 -4.76 12.84 -10.08
C LYS A 21 -4.59 13.67 -8.79
N ALA A 22 -5.43 13.44 -7.80
CA ALA A 22 -5.34 14.13 -6.52
C ALA A 22 -3.99 13.88 -5.84
N TYR A 23 -3.50 12.64 -5.88
CA TYR A 23 -2.20 12.29 -5.33
C TYR A 23 -1.06 12.96 -6.11
N ALA A 24 -1.12 12.98 -7.43
CA ALA A 24 -0.13 13.67 -8.26
C ALA A 24 -0.04 15.15 -7.92
N ASP A 25 -1.18 15.80 -7.75
CA ASP A 25 -1.25 17.23 -7.39
C ASP A 25 -0.72 17.49 -5.97
N ALA A 26 -1.03 16.62 -5.03
CA ALA A 26 -0.60 16.76 -3.64
C ALA A 26 0.87 16.44 -3.44
N SER A 27 1.40 15.43 -4.12
CA SER A 27 2.78 14.97 -3.97
C SER A 27 3.77 15.69 -4.88
N GLY A 28 3.29 16.30 -5.97
CA GLY A 28 4.13 16.86 -7.02
C GLY A 28 4.62 15.85 -8.03
N ASP A 29 4.28 14.57 -7.90
CA ASP A 29 4.65 13.54 -8.86
C ASP A 29 3.67 13.51 -10.02
N GLN A 30 3.99 14.25 -11.08
CA GLN A 30 3.16 14.39 -12.28
C GLN A 30 3.60 13.46 -13.41
N ASN A 31 4.31 12.38 -13.10
CA ASN A 31 4.74 11.44 -14.13
C ASN A 31 3.52 10.93 -14.91
N PRO A 32 3.50 11.07 -16.24
CA PRO A 32 2.34 10.74 -17.05
C PRO A 32 1.93 9.27 -17.03
N ILE A 33 2.78 8.36 -16.59
CA ILE A 33 2.40 6.94 -16.44
C ILE A 33 1.26 6.72 -15.44
N HIS A 34 1.01 7.70 -14.56
CA HIS A 34 -0.04 7.66 -13.55
C HIS A 34 -1.32 8.38 -13.97
N GLN A 35 -1.33 9.01 -15.15
CA GLN A 35 -2.44 9.86 -15.56
C GLN A 35 -2.85 9.72 -17.04
N ASN A 36 -1.92 9.34 -17.90
CA ASN A 36 -2.10 9.33 -19.35
C ASN A 36 -1.99 7.89 -19.88
N GLU A 37 -3.11 7.32 -20.30
CA GLU A 37 -3.16 5.94 -20.78
C GLU A 37 -2.32 5.74 -22.05
N GLU A 38 -2.42 6.65 -23.00
CA GLU A 38 -1.64 6.57 -24.23
C GLU A 38 -0.14 6.55 -23.94
N PHE A 39 0.30 7.42 -23.05
CA PHE A 39 1.71 7.45 -22.64
C PHE A 39 2.11 6.15 -21.92
N ALA A 40 1.29 5.67 -20.98
CA ALA A 40 1.57 4.43 -20.26
C ALA A 40 1.73 3.25 -21.22
N LEU A 41 0.83 3.12 -22.19
CA LEU A 41 0.91 2.07 -23.21
C LEU A 41 2.16 2.23 -24.07
N SER A 42 2.53 3.46 -24.41
CA SER A 42 3.70 3.74 -25.27
C SER A 42 5.02 3.33 -24.63
N VAL A 43 5.11 3.27 -23.31
CA VAL A 43 6.31 2.84 -22.58
C VAL A 43 6.24 1.38 -22.12
N GLY A 44 5.28 0.63 -22.61
CA GLY A 44 5.19 -0.82 -22.37
C GLY A 44 4.36 -1.24 -21.15
N LEU A 45 3.66 -0.31 -20.52
CA LEU A 45 2.77 -0.65 -19.41
C LEU A 45 1.41 -1.13 -19.94
N PRO A 46 0.71 -2.01 -19.22
CA PRO A 46 -0.60 -2.50 -19.66
C PRO A 46 -1.71 -1.45 -19.56
N ASN A 47 -1.54 -0.44 -18.73
CA ASN A 47 -2.45 0.68 -18.55
C ASN A 47 -1.79 1.72 -17.63
N VAL A 48 -2.54 2.73 -17.22
CA VAL A 48 -2.11 3.66 -16.16
C VAL A 48 -1.90 2.88 -14.88
N ILE A 49 -0.84 3.20 -14.15
CA ILE A 49 -0.52 2.56 -12.88
C ILE A 49 -0.56 3.56 -11.74
N ALA A 50 -0.91 3.10 -10.55
CA ALA A 50 -0.85 3.92 -9.35
C ALA A 50 0.59 4.26 -8.99
N HIS A 51 0.80 5.44 -8.39
CA HIS A 51 2.09 5.79 -7.81
C HIS A 51 2.47 4.74 -6.76
N GLY A 52 3.70 4.23 -6.83
CA GLY A 52 4.18 3.27 -5.82
C GLY A 52 4.07 3.83 -4.41
N MET A 53 4.40 5.11 -4.23
CA MET A 53 4.32 5.77 -2.93
C MET A 53 2.87 5.93 -2.44
N LEU A 54 1.89 6.02 -3.33
CA LEU A 54 0.48 5.99 -2.94
C LEU A 54 0.11 4.61 -2.38
N THR A 55 0.49 3.54 -3.06
CA THR A 55 0.26 2.17 -2.57
C THR A 55 0.93 1.98 -1.21
N MET A 56 2.17 2.43 -1.06
CA MET A 56 2.88 2.35 0.22
C MET A 56 2.18 3.16 1.31
N ALA A 57 1.64 4.34 0.97
CA ALA A 57 0.91 5.17 1.91
C ALA A 57 -0.37 4.49 2.43
N LEU A 58 -1.07 3.74 1.59
CA LEU A 58 -2.25 2.97 2.01
C LEU A 58 -1.87 1.90 3.02
N VAL A 59 -0.79 1.19 2.78
CA VAL A 59 -0.28 0.19 3.74
C VAL A 59 0.19 0.87 5.03
N GLY A 60 0.86 2.01 4.92
CA GLY A 60 1.26 2.81 6.08
C GLY A 60 0.08 3.29 6.91
N LYS A 61 -1.00 3.71 6.25
CA LYS A 61 -2.25 4.08 6.94
C LYS A 61 -2.84 2.90 7.70
N TYR A 62 -2.87 1.74 7.06
CA TYR A 62 -3.33 0.50 7.69
C TYR A 62 -2.56 0.22 8.99
N VAL A 63 -1.23 0.33 8.96
CA VAL A 63 -0.37 0.12 10.13
C VAL A 63 -0.62 1.19 11.20
N SER A 64 -0.69 2.45 10.79
CA SER A 64 -0.91 3.57 11.72
C SER A 64 -2.26 3.46 12.43
N ASP A 65 -3.30 3.07 11.70
CA ASP A 65 -4.63 2.88 12.29
C ASP A 65 -4.62 1.75 13.32
N TRP A 66 -3.94 0.65 13.01
CA TRP A 66 -3.81 -0.46 13.95
C TRP A 66 -2.98 -0.08 15.19
N ALA A 67 -1.93 0.70 15.01
CA ALA A 67 -1.08 1.16 16.11
C ALA A 67 -1.74 2.22 17.01
N GLY A 68 -2.88 2.75 16.60
CA GLY A 68 -3.57 3.82 17.33
C GLY A 68 -3.05 5.23 17.00
N GLY A 69 -2.25 5.36 15.95
CA GLY A 69 -1.72 6.62 15.46
C GLY A 69 -0.33 6.46 14.85
N ALA A 70 0.05 7.43 14.01
CA ALA A 70 1.33 7.40 13.31
C ALA A 70 2.54 7.42 14.27
N ALA A 71 2.40 8.02 15.43
CA ALA A 71 3.47 8.08 16.42
C ALA A 71 3.89 6.69 16.93
N GLY A 72 3.01 5.70 16.83
CA GLY A 72 3.31 4.32 17.22
C GLY A 72 4.13 3.56 16.18
N VAL A 73 4.22 4.04 14.95
CA VAL A 73 4.97 3.37 13.89
C VAL A 73 6.44 3.79 13.97
N LYS A 74 7.32 2.83 14.22
CA LYS A 74 8.77 3.07 14.39
C LYS A 74 9.57 2.72 13.15
N GLU A 75 9.17 1.68 12.43
CA GLU A 75 9.82 1.25 11.20
C GLU A 75 8.76 0.78 10.23
N PHE A 76 8.99 1.05 8.96
CA PHE A 76 8.10 0.59 7.89
C PHE A 76 8.91 0.46 6.60
N SER A 77 8.84 -0.71 5.98
CA SER A 77 9.53 -1.01 4.74
C SER A 77 8.67 -1.88 3.84
N ALA A 78 8.89 -1.75 2.55
CA ALA A 78 8.19 -2.56 1.56
C ALA A 78 9.03 -2.65 0.28
N ARG A 79 8.82 -3.73 -0.47
CA ARG A 79 9.40 -3.91 -1.79
C ARG A 79 8.29 -3.96 -2.83
N PHE A 80 8.36 -3.08 -3.80
CA PHE A 80 7.42 -3.08 -4.94
C PHE A 80 7.77 -4.21 -5.90
N VAL A 81 6.80 -5.05 -6.24
CA VAL A 81 7.02 -6.18 -7.17
C VAL A 81 6.12 -6.14 -8.38
N LYS A 82 4.92 -5.58 -8.27
CA LYS A 82 3.98 -5.41 -9.37
C LYS A 82 3.26 -4.07 -9.23
N PRO A 83 2.97 -3.39 -10.36
CA PRO A 83 2.18 -2.16 -10.30
C PRO A 83 0.72 -2.45 -9.98
N VAL A 84 0.05 -1.47 -9.40
CA VAL A 84 -1.41 -1.46 -9.30
C VAL A 84 -1.94 -0.81 -10.56
N ILE A 85 -2.64 -1.56 -11.38
CA ILE A 85 -3.17 -1.10 -12.67
C ILE A 85 -4.51 -0.44 -12.44
N VAL A 86 -4.70 0.78 -12.96
CA VAL A 86 -5.90 1.57 -12.76
C VAL A 86 -6.50 1.97 -14.12
N PRO A 87 -7.34 1.12 -14.74
CA PRO A 87 -7.99 1.46 -16.00
C PRO A 87 -8.94 2.63 -15.86
N ALA A 88 -9.23 3.32 -16.98
CA ALA A 88 -10.17 4.43 -17.00
C ALA A 88 -11.58 3.97 -16.56
N ASP A 89 -12.28 4.86 -15.86
CA ASP A 89 -13.66 4.64 -15.43
C ASP A 89 -13.87 3.40 -14.56
N GLN A 90 -12.81 2.92 -13.91
CA GLN A 90 -12.85 1.78 -13.00
C GLN A 90 -12.29 2.15 -11.63
N ARG A 91 -12.86 1.52 -10.63
CA ARG A 91 -12.33 1.52 -9.27
C ARG A 91 -11.66 0.17 -9.02
N VAL A 92 -10.40 0.20 -8.62
CA VAL A 92 -9.65 -1.01 -8.34
C VAL A 92 -9.37 -1.13 -6.84
N ASP A 93 -9.14 -2.34 -6.37
CA ASP A 93 -8.90 -2.61 -4.97
C ASP A 93 -7.41 -2.77 -4.67
N VAL A 94 -7.02 -2.42 -3.45
CA VAL A 94 -5.78 -2.84 -2.82
C VAL A 94 -6.16 -3.41 -1.47
N THR A 95 -5.95 -4.70 -1.31
CA THR A 95 -6.29 -5.43 -0.09
C THR A 95 -5.04 -5.60 0.76
N VAL A 96 -5.10 -5.12 2.00
CA VAL A 96 -3.97 -5.13 2.92
C VAL A 96 -4.29 -6.05 4.10
N SER A 97 -3.34 -6.90 4.44
CA SER A 97 -3.43 -7.79 5.60
C SER A 97 -2.10 -7.79 6.34
N GLY A 98 -2.12 -8.31 7.56
CA GLY A 98 -0.91 -8.38 8.37
C GLY A 98 -0.98 -9.49 9.41
N VAL A 99 0.19 -9.96 9.81
CA VAL A 99 0.35 -10.95 10.87
C VAL A 99 1.52 -10.55 11.76
N VAL A 100 1.33 -10.67 13.06
CA VAL A 100 2.39 -10.40 14.05
C VAL A 100 3.43 -11.50 13.98
N SER A 101 4.68 -11.13 13.67
CA SER A 101 5.80 -12.06 13.52
C SER A 101 6.78 -12.04 14.69
N ALA A 102 6.82 -10.95 15.46
CA ALA A 102 7.66 -10.85 16.65
C ALA A 102 7.07 -9.88 17.66
N VAL A 103 7.30 -10.16 18.92
CA VAL A 103 6.95 -9.27 20.02
C VAL A 103 8.13 -9.24 20.98
N VAL A 104 8.74 -8.07 21.17
CA VAL A 104 9.85 -7.85 22.09
C VAL A 104 9.51 -6.62 22.93
N ASP A 105 9.19 -6.84 24.19
CA ASP A 105 8.68 -5.81 25.10
C ASP A 105 7.40 -5.16 24.51
N ASP A 106 7.40 -3.86 24.27
CA ASP A 106 6.30 -3.13 23.66
C ASP A 106 6.43 -2.98 22.13
N ARG A 107 7.48 -3.55 21.55
CA ARG A 107 7.73 -3.51 20.09
C ARG A 107 7.12 -4.72 19.41
N ILE A 108 6.27 -4.45 18.45
CA ILE A 108 5.54 -5.48 17.71
C ILE A 108 5.94 -5.38 16.24
N THR A 109 6.43 -6.48 15.69
CA THR A 109 6.77 -6.59 14.26
C THR A 109 5.61 -7.23 13.53
N ILE A 110 5.17 -6.61 12.44
CA ILE A 110 4.06 -7.06 11.61
C ILE A 110 4.58 -7.33 10.22
N GLN A 111 4.33 -8.55 9.71
CA GLN A 111 4.53 -8.86 8.31
C GLN A 111 3.27 -8.46 7.56
N LEU A 112 3.44 -7.65 6.52
CA LEU A 112 2.34 -7.06 5.77
C LEU A 112 2.25 -7.69 4.38
N SER A 113 1.03 -7.71 3.85
CA SER A 113 0.76 -8.19 2.50
C SER A 113 -0.21 -7.22 1.83
N ALA A 114 0.03 -6.92 0.57
CA ALA A 114 -0.87 -6.09 -0.23
C ALA A 114 -1.07 -6.73 -1.60
N THR A 115 -2.33 -6.87 -2.00
CA THR A 115 -2.72 -7.43 -3.29
C THR A 115 -3.68 -6.50 -4.00
N SER A 116 -3.65 -6.54 -5.33
CA SER A 116 -4.62 -5.85 -6.19
C SER A 116 -5.02 -6.78 -7.30
N ALA A 117 -6.32 -6.97 -7.50
CA ALA A 117 -6.88 -7.91 -8.49
C ALA A 117 -6.29 -9.32 -8.31
N GLY A 118 -6.07 -9.77 -7.08
CA GLY A 118 -5.50 -11.07 -6.76
C GLY A 118 -4.00 -11.20 -6.99
N VAL A 119 -3.31 -10.11 -7.35
CA VAL A 119 -1.87 -10.09 -7.62
C VAL A 119 -1.13 -9.43 -6.48
N VAL A 120 -0.07 -10.06 -5.97
CA VAL A 120 0.78 -9.47 -4.94
C VAL A 120 1.51 -8.26 -5.53
N VAL A 121 1.38 -7.10 -4.90
CA VAL A 121 1.99 -5.84 -5.37
C VAL A 121 3.16 -5.39 -4.49
N LEU A 122 3.19 -5.80 -3.23
CA LEU A 122 4.31 -5.56 -2.32
C LEU A 122 4.78 -6.86 -1.70
N GLU A 123 6.10 -7.00 -1.58
CA GLU A 123 6.74 -8.12 -0.88
C GLU A 123 7.67 -7.58 0.22
N LYS A 124 8.04 -8.47 1.16
CA LYS A 124 8.96 -8.14 2.26
C LYS A 124 8.53 -6.84 2.94
N SER A 125 7.22 -6.66 3.07
CA SER A 125 6.66 -5.49 3.72
C SER A 125 6.55 -5.76 5.20
N GLU A 126 7.15 -4.89 6.00
CA GLU A 126 7.27 -5.07 7.44
C GLU A 126 7.11 -3.74 8.14
N ALA A 127 6.45 -3.77 9.29
CA ALA A 127 6.37 -2.61 10.16
C ALA A 127 6.74 -3.01 11.59
N VAL A 128 7.35 -2.09 12.32
CA VAL A 128 7.55 -2.21 13.76
C VAL A 128 6.76 -1.10 14.43
N VAL A 129 5.88 -1.49 15.33
CA VAL A 129 5.03 -0.54 16.06
C VAL A 129 5.22 -0.69 17.56
N ILE A 130 4.94 0.37 18.28
CA ILE A 130 4.83 0.38 19.75
C ILE A 130 3.34 0.38 20.09
N LYS A 131 2.93 -0.61 20.86
CA LYS A 131 1.52 -0.74 21.20
C LYS A 131 1.34 -1.38 22.60
#